data_6605d2c5a689f6f0072ae3d784fbef11
#
_entry.id   6605d2c5a689f6f0072ae3d784fbef11
#
_cell.length_a   1.000
_cell.length_b   1.000
_cell.length_c   1.000
_cell.angle_alpha   90.00
_cell.angle_beta   90.00
_cell.angle_gamma   90.00
#
_symmetry.space_group_name_H-M   'P 1'
#
loop_
_entity.id
_entity.type
_entity.pdbx_description
1 polymer ?
#
loop_
_entity_poly.entity_id
_entity_poly.type
_entity_poly.pdbx_seq_one_letter_code
_entity_poly.pdbx_strand_id
1 'polypeptide(L)'
;MESGKQALVCPYCSTAAPAQVDAATGEIHEHDLVTALRDYAQEHRGWKTQRISVKCQSCQAISVFEGGRVAQRCDFCGSTAIVPYEIKPPVQPESLLPFKVPEATVRESMRQWYASRWFAPNRLKTRALTDQVNGIYLPYWTFDAAAHADWTAESGYYYYTTETERDANGQTRTRQVRHVRWQSSAGALDHAFDDELVCASVGVNEELLRGIEPFPTKELTAYSPSYLSGWLVEQYQIDLIAAAQRSREKMEAELRALCAAQVPGDTHRNLQVYSRYANQTFKHILVPVWLLTFNYGADSYQAVINGYTGRIAGRYPKSWIKILFFVLMIAAAVGIGFALFGR
;
A
#
# COMPACT_ATOMS: atom_id res chain seq x y z
N MET A 1 20.72 7.43 10.36
CA MET A 1 21.80 7.15 9.37
C MET A 1 21.27 7.54 8.01
N GLU A 2 21.94 8.43 7.30
CA GLU A 2 21.56 8.74 5.92
C GLU A 2 22.10 7.64 5.01
N SER A 3 21.22 6.92 4.36
CA SER A 3 21.55 5.96 3.33
C SER A 3 21.44 6.63 1.96
N GLY A 4 22.42 6.43 1.13
CA GLY A 4 22.48 7.00 -0.23
C GLY A 4 23.89 7.30 -0.72
N LYS A 5 24.88 7.08 0.12
CA LYS A 5 26.30 7.10 -0.23
C LYS A 5 26.90 5.75 0.17
N GLN A 6 27.98 5.34 -0.47
CA GLN A 6 28.73 4.11 -0.14
C GLN A 6 29.28 4.09 1.32
N ALA A 7 28.68 4.86 2.22
CA ALA A 7 29.03 4.97 3.62
C ALA A 7 27.77 5.26 4.46
N LEU A 8 27.66 4.59 5.60
CA LEU A 8 26.67 4.87 6.63
C LEU A 8 27.15 6.09 7.43
N VAL A 9 26.43 7.20 7.36
CA VAL A 9 26.77 8.42 8.11
C VAL A 9 25.85 8.51 9.34
N CYS A 10 26.43 8.63 10.52
CA CYS A 10 25.67 8.87 11.74
C CYS A 10 25.06 10.29 11.72
N PRO A 11 23.75 10.48 11.86
CA PRO A 11 23.12 11.79 11.82
C PRO A 11 23.44 12.66 13.04
N TYR A 12 24.02 12.08 14.11
CA TYR A 12 24.36 12.80 15.34
C TYR A 12 25.82 13.27 15.39
N CYS A 13 26.75 12.46 14.87
CA CYS A 13 28.18 12.77 14.96
C CYS A 13 28.88 12.84 13.60
N SER A 14 28.15 12.69 12.51
CA SER A 14 28.64 12.69 11.13
C SER A 14 29.76 11.67 10.84
N THR A 15 29.99 10.72 11.73
CA THR A 15 30.96 9.66 11.52
C THR A 15 30.47 8.78 10.37
N ALA A 16 31.27 8.68 9.33
CA ALA A 16 31.01 7.80 8.18
C ALA A 16 31.69 6.43 8.44
N ALA A 17 30.90 5.37 8.43
CA ALA A 17 31.41 4.03 8.36
C ALA A 17 31.19 3.49 6.93
N PRO A 18 32.20 2.89 6.26
CA PRO A 18 31.96 2.28 4.97
C PRO A 18 30.92 1.18 5.13
N ALA A 19 29.85 1.21 4.34
CA ALA A 19 28.94 0.09 4.24
C ALA A 19 29.76 -1.10 3.68
N GLN A 20 30.00 -2.11 4.48
CA GLN A 20 30.58 -3.35 3.96
C GLN A 20 29.47 -4.00 3.11
N VAL A 21 29.47 -3.66 1.84
CA VAL A 21 28.78 -4.44 0.82
C VAL A 21 29.64 -5.68 0.65
N ASP A 22 29.11 -6.84 0.98
CA ASP A 22 29.74 -8.09 0.59
C ASP A 22 29.88 -8.06 -0.93
N ALA A 23 31.12 -7.85 -1.39
CA ALA A 23 31.47 -7.71 -2.80
C ALA A 23 31.24 -9.00 -3.62
N ALA A 24 30.76 -10.07 -2.99
CA ALA A 24 30.48 -11.36 -3.62
C ALA A 24 29.08 -11.47 -4.24
N THR A 25 28.12 -10.61 -3.91
CA THR A 25 26.72 -10.74 -4.37
C THR A 25 26.05 -9.38 -4.59
N GLY A 26 26.61 -8.59 -5.52
CA GLY A 26 25.95 -7.35 -5.97
C GLY A 26 24.69 -7.58 -6.82
N GLU A 27 24.28 -8.82 -6.99
CA GLU A 27 23.14 -9.21 -7.81
C GLU A 27 21.94 -9.56 -6.92
N ILE A 28 20.80 -8.90 -7.19
CA ILE A 28 19.52 -9.22 -6.53
C ILE A 28 18.99 -10.46 -7.24
N HIS A 29 18.90 -11.58 -6.51
CA HIS A 29 18.40 -12.83 -7.07
C HIS A 29 16.87 -12.88 -7.01
N GLU A 30 16.28 -13.24 -8.14
CA GLU A 30 14.86 -13.62 -8.23
C GLU A 30 14.74 -15.14 -8.18
N HIS A 31 13.77 -15.61 -7.41
CA HIS A 31 13.55 -17.04 -7.23
C HIS A 31 12.39 -17.51 -8.11
N ASP A 32 12.54 -18.68 -8.73
CA ASP A 32 11.42 -19.32 -9.44
C ASP A 32 10.29 -19.66 -8.47
N LEU A 33 9.12 -19.08 -8.70
CA LEU A 33 7.96 -19.19 -7.81
C LEU A 33 7.40 -20.63 -7.79
N VAL A 34 7.34 -21.29 -8.93
CA VAL A 34 6.73 -22.61 -9.04
C VAL A 34 7.57 -23.66 -8.29
N THR A 35 8.88 -23.58 -8.43
CA THR A 35 9.82 -24.44 -7.70
C THR A 35 9.77 -24.17 -6.21
N ALA A 36 9.81 -22.89 -5.82
CA ALA A 36 9.76 -22.51 -4.41
C ALA A 36 8.47 -22.95 -3.73
N LEU A 37 7.31 -22.82 -4.38
CA LEU A 37 6.03 -23.28 -3.81
C LEU A 37 5.96 -24.80 -3.64
N ARG A 38 6.62 -25.57 -4.49
CA ARG A 38 6.73 -27.05 -4.35
C ARG A 38 7.61 -27.44 -3.17
N ASP A 39 8.73 -26.74 -3.00
CA ASP A 39 9.75 -27.06 -2.01
C ASP A 39 9.47 -26.38 -0.65
N TYR A 40 8.57 -25.40 -0.61
CA TYR A 40 8.23 -24.60 0.60
C TYR A 40 7.75 -25.48 1.78
N ALA A 41 7.14 -26.61 1.49
CA ALA A 41 6.72 -27.57 2.51
C ALA A 41 7.91 -28.35 3.13
N GLN A 42 9.09 -28.34 2.52
CA GLN A 42 10.24 -29.17 2.93
C GLN A 42 11.43 -28.36 3.48
N GLU A 43 11.62 -27.10 3.10
CA GLU A 43 12.78 -26.31 3.47
C GLU A 43 12.43 -24.98 4.13
N HIS A 44 12.51 -24.94 5.46
CA HIS A 44 12.51 -23.67 6.21
C HIS A 44 13.93 -23.12 6.22
N ARG A 45 14.30 -22.29 5.24
CA ARG A 45 15.61 -21.63 5.18
C ARG A 45 15.67 -20.51 6.23
N GLY A 46 16.39 -20.75 7.32
CA GLY A 46 16.42 -19.90 8.49
C GLY A 46 17.27 -18.64 8.36
N TRP A 47 16.72 -17.53 8.72
CA TRP A 47 17.45 -16.30 9.03
C TRP A 47 18.21 -16.48 10.35
N LYS A 48 19.48 -16.85 10.28
CA LYS A 48 20.34 -17.04 11.45
C LYS A 48 20.84 -15.69 11.94
N THR A 49 20.09 -15.02 12.82
CA THR A 49 20.57 -13.84 13.55
C THR A 49 20.23 -14.00 15.04
N GLN A 50 21.15 -13.62 15.94
CA GLN A 50 20.90 -13.51 17.38
C GLN A 50 20.02 -12.29 17.65
N ARG A 51 18.78 -12.31 17.19
CA ARG A 51 17.81 -11.24 17.40
C ARG A 51 16.66 -11.73 18.27
N ILE A 52 16.22 -10.86 19.16
CA ILE A 52 15.06 -11.13 20.02
C ILE A 52 13.82 -10.67 19.25
N SER A 53 12.82 -11.52 19.15
CA SER A 53 11.55 -11.17 18.55
C SER A 53 10.45 -11.10 19.57
N VAL A 54 9.56 -10.14 19.39
CA VAL A 54 8.37 -9.96 20.20
C VAL A 54 7.15 -9.82 19.32
N LYS A 55 6.04 -10.42 19.75
CA LYS A 55 4.75 -10.31 19.08
C LYS A 55 3.82 -9.44 19.93
N CYS A 56 3.16 -8.48 19.28
CA CYS A 56 2.10 -7.71 19.92
C CYS A 56 0.78 -8.48 19.88
N GLN A 57 0.14 -8.65 21.05
CA GLN A 57 -1.16 -9.32 21.13
C GLN A 57 -2.32 -8.46 20.58
N SER A 58 -2.14 -7.14 20.53
CA SER A 58 -3.18 -6.22 20.05
C SER A 58 -3.24 -6.10 18.55
N CYS A 59 -2.10 -5.80 17.88
CA CYS A 59 -2.06 -5.61 16.41
C CYS A 59 -1.41 -6.77 15.66
N GLN A 60 -0.93 -7.80 16.37
CA GLN A 60 -0.28 -9.00 15.85
C GLN A 60 1.09 -8.74 15.16
N ALA A 61 1.58 -7.52 15.09
CA ALA A 61 2.89 -7.21 14.52
C ALA A 61 4.00 -7.98 15.25
N ILE A 62 4.98 -8.47 14.50
CA ILE A 62 6.17 -9.13 15.04
C ILE A 62 7.37 -8.23 14.77
N SER A 63 7.92 -7.67 15.85
CA SER A 63 9.10 -6.80 15.80
C SER A 63 10.35 -7.60 16.14
N VAL A 64 11.43 -7.34 15.42
CA VAL A 64 12.73 -7.95 15.62
C VAL A 64 13.70 -6.89 16.13
N PHE A 65 14.35 -7.16 17.26
CA PHE A 65 15.30 -6.24 17.88
C PHE A 65 16.71 -6.82 17.90
N GLU A 66 17.70 -5.96 17.82
CA GLU A 66 19.08 -6.33 18.12
C GLU A 66 19.25 -6.63 19.60
N GLY A 67 20.18 -7.54 19.94
CA GLY A 67 20.42 -7.98 21.31
C GLY A 67 20.66 -6.81 22.28
N GLY A 68 19.98 -6.82 23.44
CA GLY A 68 20.12 -5.81 24.49
C GLY A 68 18.98 -4.79 24.58
N ARG A 69 18.12 -4.67 23.56
CA ARG A 69 16.93 -3.80 23.61
C ARG A 69 15.73 -4.61 24.12
N VAL A 70 15.10 -4.14 25.20
CA VAL A 70 13.84 -4.72 25.71
C VAL A 70 12.71 -3.82 25.26
N ALA A 71 11.80 -4.37 24.46
CA ALA A 71 10.60 -3.64 24.06
C ALA A 71 9.67 -3.50 25.28
N GLN A 72 9.22 -2.30 25.58
CA GLN A 72 8.22 -2.02 26.63
C GLN A 72 6.83 -1.79 26.04
N ARG A 73 6.76 -1.40 24.78
CA ARG A 73 5.55 -1.13 24.02
C ARG A 73 5.71 -1.58 22.58
N CYS A 74 4.59 -1.89 21.94
CA CYS A 74 4.56 -2.16 20.51
C CYS A 74 4.81 -0.88 19.72
N ASP A 75 5.80 -0.89 18.85
CA ASP A 75 6.15 0.27 18.01
C ASP A 75 5.10 0.57 16.92
N PHE A 76 4.16 -0.37 16.66
CA PHE A 76 3.09 -0.25 15.67
C PHE A 76 1.82 0.37 16.23
N CYS A 77 1.33 -0.12 17.35
CA CYS A 77 0.06 0.34 17.93
C CYS A 77 0.18 0.97 19.32
N GLY A 78 1.40 1.05 19.87
CA GLY A 78 1.65 1.60 21.22
C GLY A 78 1.18 0.73 22.38
N SER A 79 0.62 -0.46 22.15
CA SER A 79 0.16 -1.39 23.18
C SER A 79 1.32 -1.93 24.02
N THR A 80 1.09 -2.11 25.30
CA THR A 80 2.04 -2.79 26.22
C THR A 80 1.88 -4.32 26.21
N ALA A 81 0.88 -4.85 25.50
CA ALA A 81 0.63 -6.28 25.42
C ALA A 81 1.57 -6.95 24.40
N ILE A 82 2.85 -7.01 24.75
CA ILE A 82 3.90 -7.67 23.94
C ILE A 82 4.39 -8.92 24.64
N VAL A 83 4.64 -9.97 23.89
CA VAL A 83 5.15 -11.26 24.39
C VAL A 83 6.38 -11.69 23.59
N PRO A 84 7.35 -12.36 24.20
CA PRO A 84 8.44 -13.01 23.47
C PRO A 84 7.87 -13.95 22.42
N TYR A 85 8.49 -13.96 21.24
CA TYR A 85 8.07 -14.79 20.13
C TYR A 85 9.25 -15.59 19.59
N GLU A 86 9.13 -16.92 19.64
CA GLU A 86 10.11 -17.80 18.99
C GLU A 86 9.79 -17.89 17.50
N ILE A 87 10.74 -17.48 16.71
CA ILE A 87 10.61 -17.43 15.26
C ILE A 87 10.94 -18.80 14.67
N LYS A 88 10.04 -19.34 13.84
CA LYS A 88 10.44 -20.27 12.79
C LYS A 88 11.36 -19.50 11.84
N PRO A 89 12.49 -20.09 11.40
CA PRO A 89 13.44 -19.36 10.56
C PRO A 89 12.77 -18.80 9.32
N PRO A 90 12.70 -17.45 9.16
CA PRO A 90 12.04 -16.82 8.02
C PRO A 90 12.92 -16.87 6.76
N VAL A 91 12.30 -16.69 5.59
CA VAL A 91 13.02 -16.41 4.34
C VAL A 91 13.80 -15.10 4.51
N GLN A 92 15.10 -15.13 4.24
CA GLN A 92 15.93 -13.95 4.30
C GLN A 92 15.53 -12.96 3.19
N PRO A 93 15.50 -11.64 3.45
CA PRO A 93 15.32 -10.67 2.39
C PRO A 93 16.49 -10.71 1.39
N GLU A 94 16.20 -10.65 0.10
CA GLU A 94 17.19 -10.52 -0.97
C GLU A 94 17.64 -9.08 -1.17
N SER A 95 16.73 -8.14 -0.94
CA SER A 95 16.98 -6.73 -1.17
C SER A 95 16.19 -5.83 -0.24
N LEU A 96 16.54 -4.57 -0.24
CA LEU A 96 15.83 -3.54 0.52
C LEU A 96 15.84 -2.20 -0.24
N LEU A 97 14.85 -1.37 0.07
CA LEU A 97 14.85 0.02 -0.33
C LEU A 97 15.39 0.87 0.83
N PRO A 98 16.48 1.64 0.65
CA PRO A 98 17.05 2.40 1.77
C PRO A 98 16.17 3.58 2.18
N PHE A 99 16.22 3.97 3.47
CA PHE A 99 15.62 5.23 3.90
C PHE A 99 16.28 6.42 3.21
N LYS A 100 15.49 7.25 2.53
CA LYS A 100 15.96 8.46 1.82
C LYS A 100 15.41 9.74 2.46
N VAL A 101 14.23 9.63 3.09
CA VAL A 101 13.58 10.77 3.75
C VAL A 101 13.96 10.81 5.23
N PRO A 102 14.70 11.84 5.69
CA PRO A 102 15.10 11.94 7.08
C PRO A 102 13.91 12.31 7.99
N GLU A 103 14.00 11.97 9.27
CA GLU A 103 12.95 12.17 10.27
C GLU A 103 12.49 13.65 10.36
N ALA A 104 13.42 14.60 10.25
CA ALA A 104 13.09 16.03 10.29
C ALA A 104 12.11 16.43 9.15
N THR A 105 12.34 15.91 7.94
CA THR A 105 11.45 16.11 6.78
C THR A 105 10.10 15.45 6.99
N VAL A 106 10.09 14.24 7.58
CA VAL A 106 8.87 13.51 7.92
C VAL A 106 8.00 14.32 8.87
N ARG A 107 8.59 14.86 9.95
CA ARG A 107 7.88 15.69 10.94
C ARG A 107 7.25 16.93 10.31
N GLU A 108 7.97 17.62 9.42
CA GLU A 108 7.44 18.78 8.70
C GLU A 108 6.33 18.38 7.72
N SER A 109 6.51 17.31 6.95
CA SER A 109 5.47 16.78 6.06
C SER A 109 4.19 16.40 6.82
N MET A 110 4.33 15.77 7.99
CA MET A 110 3.21 15.46 8.88
C MET A 110 2.49 16.72 9.36
N ARG A 111 3.25 17.74 9.78
CA ARG A 111 2.67 19.02 10.21
C ARG A 111 1.82 19.64 9.10
N GLN A 112 2.35 19.69 7.89
CA GLN A 112 1.66 20.22 6.72
C GLN A 112 0.43 19.38 6.36
N TRP A 113 0.56 18.06 6.42
CA TRP A 113 -0.53 17.14 6.15
C TRP A 113 -1.71 17.35 7.12
N TYR A 114 -1.44 17.45 8.45
CA TYR A 114 -2.49 17.77 9.42
C TYR A 114 -3.03 19.19 9.24
N ALA A 115 -2.20 20.17 8.88
CA ALA A 115 -2.62 21.53 8.63
C ALA A 115 -3.64 21.64 7.48
N SER A 116 -3.47 20.80 6.44
CA SER A 116 -4.38 20.75 5.29
C SER A 116 -5.74 20.10 5.60
N ARG A 117 -5.89 19.43 6.74
CA ARG A 117 -7.11 18.73 7.15
C ARG A 117 -8.01 19.65 7.97
N TRP A 118 -8.95 20.35 7.32
CA TRP A 118 -9.82 21.32 8.00
C TRP A 118 -10.58 20.70 9.18
N PHE A 119 -11.16 19.52 8.98
CA PHE A 119 -11.95 18.87 10.04
C PHE A 119 -11.11 18.24 11.16
N ALA A 120 -9.78 18.23 11.05
CA ALA A 120 -8.92 17.74 12.12
C ALA A 120 -8.95 18.73 13.32
N PRO A 121 -8.97 18.23 14.58
CA PRO A 121 -8.84 19.06 15.76
C PRO A 121 -7.54 19.88 15.75
N ASN A 122 -7.58 21.14 16.18
CA ASN A 122 -6.41 22.02 16.15
C ASN A 122 -5.24 21.48 17.00
N ARG A 123 -5.53 20.77 18.09
CA ARG A 123 -4.52 20.16 18.97
C ARG A 123 -3.62 19.12 18.28
N LEU A 124 -4.10 18.49 17.21
CA LEU A 124 -3.29 17.52 16.44
C LEU A 124 -2.13 18.19 15.71
N LYS A 125 -2.29 19.43 15.27
CA LYS A 125 -1.22 20.19 14.59
C LYS A 125 0.00 20.36 15.49
N THR A 126 -0.20 20.45 16.80
CA THR A 126 0.86 20.61 17.79
C THR A 126 1.42 19.23 18.24
N ARG A 127 0.56 18.23 18.40
CA ARG A 127 0.98 16.89 18.82
C ARG A 127 1.82 16.15 17.78
N ALA A 128 1.56 16.35 16.50
CA ALA A 128 2.38 15.77 15.41
C ALA A 128 3.88 16.11 15.51
N LEU A 129 4.23 17.13 16.30
CA LEU A 129 5.62 17.51 16.55
C LEU A 129 6.23 16.80 17.76
N THR A 130 5.42 16.29 18.68
CA THR A 130 5.86 15.72 19.96
C THR A 130 5.72 14.18 20.03
N ASP A 131 4.91 13.58 19.15
CA ASP A 131 4.71 12.14 19.16
C ASP A 131 5.90 11.42 18.52
N GLN A 132 6.14 10.18 18.96
CA GLN A 132 7.24 9.38 18.43
C GLN A 132 6.94 8.98 16.98
N VAL A 133 7.88 9.29 16.10
CA VAL A 133 7.90 8.80 14.72
C VAL A 133 8.93 7.68 14.67
N ASN A 134 8.48 6.48 14.33
CA ASN A 134 9.34 5.32 14.26
C ASN A 134 9.63 4.96 12.80
N GLY A 135 10.91 4.85 12.46
CA GLY A 135 11.34 4.29 11.17
C GLY A 135 11.35 2.76 11.25
N ILE A 136 10.63 2.12 10.35
CA ILE A 136 10.42 0.67 10.35
C ILE A 136 10.66 0.14 8.94
N TYR A 137 11.36 -0.98 8.85
CA TYR A 137 11.39 -1.78 7.63
C TYR A 137 10.23 -2.77 7.64
N LEU A 138 9.35 -2.66 6.66
CA LEU A 138 8.24 -3.58 6.46
C LEU A 138 8.59 -4.64 5.41
N PRO A 139 8.24 -5.91 5.65
CA PRO A 139 8.43 -6.98 4.68
C PRO A 139 7.40 -6.90 3.56
N TYR A 140 7.86 -7.06 2.34
CA TYR A 140 7.04 -7.18 1.14
C TYR A 140 7.52 -8.36 0.30
N TRP A 141 6.60 -8.97 -0.40
CA TRP A 141 6.87 -9.87 -1.50
C TRP A 141 6.68 -9.11 -2.81
N THR A 142 7.56 -9.33 -3.76
CA THR A 142 7.36 -8.90 -5.15
C THR A 142 7.18 -10.12 -6.03
N PHE A 143 6.37 -9.99 -7.06
CA PHE A 143 6.10 -11.06 -8.00
C PHE A 143 6.19 -10.53 -9.42
N ASP A 144 6.87 -11.29 -10.28
CA ASP A 144 6.95 -11.03 -11.71
C ASP A 144 6.28 -12.16 -12.48
N ALA A 145 5.67 -11.86 -13.60
CA ALA A 145 5.07 -12.86 -14.46
C ALA A 145 4.86 -12.34 -15.89
N ALA A 146 5.07 -13.19 -16.87
CA ALA A 146 4.55 -12.97 -18.22
C ALA A 146 3.15 -13.58 -18.32
N ALA A 147 2.15 -12.77 -18.61
CA ALA A 147 0.76 -13.19 -18.73
C ALA A 147 0.28 -13.10 -20.15
N HIS A 148 -0.44 -14.13 -20.59
CA HIS A 148 -1.24 -14.14 -21.81
C HIS A 148 -2.70 -14.33 -21.44
N ALA A 149 -3.58 -13.45 -21.92
CA ALA A 149 -5.00 -13.49 -21.61
C ALA A 149 -5.83 -13.53 -22.90
N ASP A 150 -6.56 -14.62 -23.11
CA ASP A 150 -7.62 -14.69 -24.12
C ASP A 150 -8.91 -14.16 -23.48
N TRP A 151 -9.68 -13.35 -24.21
CA TRP A 151 -10.95 -12.85 -23.71
C TRP A 151 -12.08 -12.95 -24.73
N THR A 152 -13.29 -13.10 -24.19
CA THR A 152 -14.53 -13.02 -24.95
C THR A 152 -15.50 -12.08 -24.25
N ALA A 153 -16.28 -11.33 -25.03
CA ALA A 153 -17.27 -10.39 -24.51
C ALA A 153 -18.39 -10.16 -25.51
N GLU A 154 -19.43 -9.47 -25.09
CA GLU A 154 -20.42 -8.86 -25.97
C GLU A 154 -20.19 -7.35 -26.01
N SER A 155 -19.82 -6.82 -27.17
CA SER A 155 -19.69 -5.41 -27.47
C SER A 155 -21.04 -4.76 -27.69
N GLY A 156 -21.32 -3.67 -27.02
CA GLY A 156 -22.57 -2.94 -27.15
C GLY A 156 -22.38 -1.62 -27.89
N TYR A 157 -23.16 -1.41 -28.91
CA TYR A 157 -23.17 -0.20 -29.72
C TYR A 157 -24.45 0.58 -29.48
N TYR A 158 -24.36 1.83 -29.05
CA TYR A 158 -25.51 2.68 -28.83
C TYR A 158 -26.11 3.14 -30.15
N TYR A 159 -27.43 3.02 -30.25
CA TYR A 159 -28.20 3.70 -31.29
C TYR A 159 -29.43 4.34 -30.70
N TYR A 160 -29.94 5.36 -31.36
CA TYR A 160 -31.06 6.16 -30.86
C TYR A 160 -32.25 6.02 -31.81
N THR A 161 -33.43 5.76 -31.21
CA THR A 161 -34.70 5.84 -31.92
C THR A 161 -35.50 7.04 -31.43
N THR A 162 -36.27 7.62 -32.30
CA THR A 162 -37.17 8.70 -31.93
C THR A 162 -38.54 8.10 -31.65
N GLU A 163 -38.97 8.13 -30.43
CA GLU A 163 -40.29 7.71 -30.00
C GLU A 163 -41.19 8.93 -29.83
N THR A 164 -42.43 8.84 -30.29
CA THR A 164 -43.42 9.90 -30.18
C THR A 164 -44.48 9.45 -29.17
N GLU A 165 -44.55 10.12 -28.05
CA GLU A 165 -45.52 9.86 -26.98
C GLU A 165 -46.55 10.99 -26.92
N ARG A 166 -47.85 10.63 -26.80
CA ARG A 166 -48.91 11.59 -26.52
C ARG A 166 -49.10 11.70 -25.04
N ASP A 167 -48.99 12.92 -24.49
CA ASP A 167 -49.29 13.16 -23.10
C ASP A 167 -50.79 13.15 -22.80
N ALA A 168 -51.16 13.17 -21.53
CA ALA A 168 -52.57 13.15 -21.09
C ALA A 168 -53.39 14.38 -21.59
N ASN A 169 -52.73 15.41 -22.06
CA ASN A 169 -53.32 16.63 -22.63
C ASN A 169 -53.41 16.60 -24.16
N GLY A 170 -53.07 15.46 -24.79
CA GLY A 170 -53.13 15.28 -26.24
C GLY A 170 -51.97 15.92 -27.01
N GLN A 171 -50.94 16.45 -26.30
CA GLN A 171 -49.75 17.02 -26.93
C GLN A 171 -48.77 15.92 -27.28
N THR A 172 -48.21 15.99 -28.49
CA THR A 172 -47.22 15.06 -28.98
C THR A 172 -45.81 15.50 -28.52
N ARG A 173 -45.14 14.66 -27.73
CA ARG A 173 -43.74 14.87 -27.34
C ARG A 173 -42.86 13.83 -27.99
N THR A 174 -41.77 14.30 -28.57
CA THR A 174 -40.77 13.45 -29.16
C THR A 174 -39.62 13.23 -28.20
N ARG A 175 -39.29 11.97 -27.95
CA ARG A 175 -38.21 11.56 -27.07
C ARG A 175 -37.21 10.68 -27.81
N GLN A 176 -35.94 10.96 -27.69
CA GLN A 176 -34.87 10.05 -28.12
C GLN A 176 -34.68 8.96 -27.07
N VAL A 177 -34.82 7.73 -27.48
CA VAL A 177 -34.58 6.55 -26.63
C VAL A 177 -33.33 5.85 -27.10
N ARG A 178 -32.42 5.63 -26.14
CA ARG A 178 -31.15 4.95 -26.38
C ARG A 178 -31.36 3.44 -26.29
N HIS A 179 -30.93 2.73 -27.32
CA HIS A 179 -30.87 1.27 -27.39
C HIS A 179 -29.45 0.80 -27.51
N VAL A 180 -29.22 -0.49 -27.27
CA VAL A 180 -27.91 -1.14 -27.41
C VAL A 180 -28.03 -2.32 -28.35
N ARG A 181 -27.23 -2.33 -29.39
CA ARG A 181 -27.04 -3.50 -30.24
C ARG A 181 -25.82 -4.27 -29.75
N TRP A 182 -26.02 -5.53 -29.38
CA TRP A 182 -24.99 -6.40 -28.90
C TRP A 182 -24.38 -7.23 -30.03
N GLN A 183 -23.06 -7.40 -30.00
CA GLN A 183 -22.30 -8.19 -30.95
C GLN A 183 -21.20 -8.95 -30.21
N SER A 184 -21.02 -10.24 -30.50
CA SER A 184 -19.93 -11.03 -29.94
C SER A 184 -18.58 -10.49 -30.38
N SER A 185 -17.65 -10.43 -29.45
CA SER A 185 -16.28 -10.02 -29.67
C SER A 185 -15.31 -10.89 -28.87
N ALA A 186 -14.10 -11.04 -29.37
CA ALA A 186 -13.04 -11.77 -28.74
C ALA A 186 -11.68 -11.11 -29.08
N GLY A 187 -10.70 -11.35 -28.25
CA GLY A 187 -9.34 -10.87 -28.47
C GLY A 187 -8.35 -11.54 -27.52
N ALA A 188 -7.12 -11.13 -27.63
CA ALA A 188 -6.04 -11.59 -26.75
C ALA A 188 -5.15 -10.42 -26.34
N LEU A 189 -4.50 -10.54 -25.19
CA LEU A 189 -3.61 -9.56 -24.60
C LEU A 189 -2.40 -10.26 -24.01
N ASP A 190 -1.19 -9.78 -24.32
CA ASP A 190 0.02 -10.11 -23.60
C ASP A 190 0.39 -8.97 -22.65
N HIS A 191 0.70 -9.30 -21.41
CA HIS A 191 1.08 -8.33 -20.39
C HIS A 191 2.22 -8.88 -19.51
N ALA A 192 3.18 -8.04 -19.19
CA ALA A 192 4.26 -8.38 -18.26
C ALA A 192 4.02 -7.64 -16.94
N PHE A 193 3.93 -8.41 -15.87
CA PHE A 193 3.97 -7.89 -14.51
C PHE A 193 5.40 -7.82 -14.05
N ASP A 194 5.81 -6.68 -13.53
CA ASP A 194 7.15 -6.39 -13.03
C ASP A 194 7.02 -5.84 -11.61
N ASP A 195 7.53 -6.59 -10.63
CA ASP A 195 7.51 -6.24 -9.22
C ASP A 195 6.10 -5.95 -8.63
N GLU A 196 5.11 -6.82 -8.88
CA GLU A 196 3.81 -6.70 -8.23
C GLU A 196 3.95 -6.87 -6.71
N LEU A 197 3.68 -5.78 -5.97
CA LEU A 197 3.93 -5.70 -4.54
C LEU A 197 2.80 -6.30 -3.71
N VAL A 198 3.16 -7.17 -2.75
CA VAL A 198 2.25 -7.69 -1.73
C VAL A 198 2.84 -7.43 -0.35
N CYS A 199 2.18 -6.62 0.45
CA CYS A 199 2.58 -6.40 1.84
C CYS A 199 2.48 -7.70 2.65
N ALA A 200 3.56 -8.03 3.34
CA ALA A 200 3.65 -9.22 4.17
C ALA A 200 3.42 -8.94 5.67
N SER A 201 3.06 -7.70 6.02
CA SER A 201 2.75 -7.24 7.37
C SER A 201 1.23 -7.24 7.63
N VAL A 202 0.84 -7.50 8.86
CA VAL A 202 -0.52 -7.25 9.38
C VAL A 202 -0.55 -6.15 10.43
N GLY A 203 0.62 -5.62 10.83
CA GLY A 203 0.75 -4.62 11.91
C GLY A 203 0.37 -3.21 11.47
N VAL A 204 0.35 -2.93 10.17
CA VAL A 204 -0.03 -1.65 9.58
C VAL A 204 -1.28 -1.80 8.74
N ASN A 205 -2.18 -0.82 8.79
CA ASN A 205 -3.41 -0.85 8.02
C ASN A 205 -3.11 -0.83 6.51
N GLU A 206 -3.64 -1.81 5.78
CA GLU A 206 -3.39 -2.01 4.34
C GLU A 206 -3.83 -0.83 3.48
N GLU A 207 -4.95 -0.15 3.82
CA GLU A 207 -5.39 1.05 3.08
C GLU A 207 -4.38 2.20 3.19
N LEU A 208 -3.73 2.33 4.36
CA LEU A 208 -2.69 3.34 4.54
C LEU A 208 -1.44 3.00 3.73
N LEU A 209 -1.06 1.73 3.68
CA LEU A 209 0.07 1.28 2.87
C LEU A 209 -0.18 1.51 1.38
N ARG A 210 -1.35 1.17 0.87
CA ARG A 210 -1.74 1.50 -0.52
C ARG A 210 -1.68 3.00 -0.80
N GLY A 211 -1.99 3.84 0.20
CA GLY A 211 -1.91 5.30 0.07
C GLY A 211 -0.49 5.85 -0.10
N ILE A 212 0.54 5.10 0.29
CA ILE A 212 1.95 5.47 0.17
C ILE A 212 2.70 4.71 -0.93
N GLU A 213 2.09 3.71 -1.55
CA GLU A 213 2.60 3.01 -2.73
C GLU A 213 2.51 3.91 -4.00
N PRO A 214 3.27 3.61 -5.07
CA PRO A 214 4.23 2.51 -5.18
C PRO A 214 5.56 2.82 -4.49
N PHE A 215 6.25 1.75 -4.09
CA PHE A 215 7.67 1.82 -3.76
C PHE A 215 8.50 1.64 -5.03
N PRO A 216 9.57 2.43 -5.26
CA PRO A 216 10.37 2.34 -6.48
C PRO A 216 11.29 1.11 -6.45
N THR A 217 10.81 -0.03 -6.92
CA THR A 217 11.53 -1.31 -6.91
C THR A 217 12.81 -1.30 -7.73
N LYS A 218 12.90 -0.42 -8.73
CA LYS A 218 14.14 -0.22 -9.52
C LYS A 218 15.31 0.37 -8.72
N GLU A 219 15.02 0.92 -7.54
CA GLU A 219 16.00 1.51 -6.62
C GLU A 219 16.36 0.58 -5.46
N LEU A 220 15.95 -0.69 -5.54
CA LEU A 220 16.31 -1.69 -4.56
C LEU A 220 17.83 -1.90 -4.52
N THR A 221 18.34 -2.14 -3.32
CA THR A 221 19.74 -2.45 -3.06
C THR A 221 19.83 -3.86 -2.48
N ALA A 222 20.86 -4.60 -2.84
CA ALA A 222 21.09 -5.94 -2.28
C ALA A 222 21.11 -5.88 -0.74
N TYR A 223 20.48 -6.88 -0.13
CA TYR A 223 20.35 -6.92 1.33
C TYR A 223 21.72 -6.97 2.02
N SER A 224 21.91 -6.11 3.00
CA SER A 224 23.00 -6.21 3.97
C SER A 224 22.48 -5.87 5.36
N PRO A 225 22.84 -6.66 6.39
CA PRO A 225 22.45 -6.37 7.78
C PRO A 225 22.83 -4.98 8.28
N SER A 226 23.88 -4.38 7.71
CA SER A 226 24.34 -3.04 8.07
C SER A 226 23.30 -1.94 7.80
N TYR A 227 22.42 -2.11 6.81
CA TYR A 227 21.33 -1.17 6.54
C TYR A 227 20.26 -1.18 7.62
N LEU A 228 20.13 -2.26 8.37
CA LEU A 228 19.10 -2.44 9.39
C LEU A 228 19.56 -1.95 10.77
N SER A 229 20.82 -1.60 10.92
CA SER A 229 21.37 -1.15 12.22
C SER A 229 20.66 0.11 12.71
N GLY A 230 20.08 0.05 13.90
CA GLY A 230 19.34 1.16 14.50
C GLY A 230 17.89 1.32 14.02
N TRP A 231 17.43 0.52 13.06
CA TRP A 231 16.05 0.52 12.59
C TRP A 231 15.24 -0.64 13.16
N LEU A 232 13.95 -0.43 13.28
CA LEU A 232 13.01 -1.52 13.57
C LEU A 232 12.78 -2.32 12.29
N VAL A 233 12.72 -3.63 12.44
CA VAL A 233 12.43 -4.54 11.31
C VAL A 233 11.25 -5.41 11.71
N GLU A 234 10.22 -5.40 10.89
CA GLU A 234 9.11 -6.33 11.05
C GLU A 234 9.39 -7.62 10.28
N GLN A 235 8.99 -8.74 10.87
CA GLN A 235 9.01 -10.02 10.21
C GLN A 235 7.69 -10.26 9.49
N TYR A 236 7.75 -10.90 8.31
CA TYR A 236 6.53 -11.22 7.59
C TYR A 236 5.59 -12.15 8.38
N GLN A 237 4.29 -11.89 8.30
CA GLN A 237 3.23 -12.74 8.84
C GLN A 237 2.40 -13.38 7.73
N ILE A 238 2.50 -12.85 6.51
CA ILE A 238 1.89 -13.41 5.32
C ILE A 238 3.00 -14.16 4.58
N ASP A 239 2.88 -15.48 4.59
CA ASP A 239 3.85 -16.36 3.96
C ASP A 239 3.82 -16.28 2.42
N LEU A 240 4.79 -16.92 1.77
CA LEU A 240 4.93 -16.91 0.32
C LEU A 240 3.68 -17.46 -0.39
N ILE A 241 3.04 -18.52 0.16
CA ILE A 241 1.85 -19.14 -0.46
C ILE A 241 0.68 -18.16 -0.47
N ALA A 242 0.38 -17.57 0.69
CA ALA A 242 -0.70 -16.60 0.82
C ALA A 242 -0.42 -15.31 0.02
N ALA A 243 0.84 -14.88 -0.03
CA ALA A 243 1.27 -13.73 -0.81
C ALA A 243 1.14 -13.97 -2.32
N ALA A 244 1.56 -15.15 -2.81
CA ALA A 244 1.42 -15.53 -4.22
C ALA A 244 -0.05 -15.56 -4.66
N GLN A 245 -0.95 -16.07 -3.80
CA GLN A 245 -2.38 -16.05 -4.08
C GLN A 245 -2.91 -14.61 -4.21
N ARG A 246 -2.55 -13.71 -3.27
CA ARG A 246 -2.95 -12.29 -3.32
C ARG A 246 -2.40 -11.58 -4.56
N SER A 247 -1.15 -11.84 -4.92
CA SER A 247 -0.57 -11.31 -6.14
C SER A 247 -1.33 -11.78 -7.38
N ARG A 248 -1.68 -13.08 -7.43
CA ARG A 248 -2.47 -13.64 -8.51
C ARG A 248 -3.81 -12.95 -8.66
N GLU A 249 -4.53 -12.74 -7.55
CA GLU A 249 -5.83 -12.04 -7.55
C GLU A 249 -5.70 -10.59 -8.09
N LYS A 250 -4.64 -9.87 -7.73
CA LYS A 250 -4.36 -8.53 -8.24
C LYS A 250 -4.05 -8.55 -9.74
N MET A 251 -3.16 -9.45 -10.18
CA MET A 251 -2.81 -9.60 -11.60
C MET A 251 -4.04 -9.96 -12.44
N GLU A 252 -4.91 -10.84 -11.96
CA GLU A 252 -6.15 -11.20 -12.65
C GLU A 252 -7.14 -10.03 -12.74
N ALA A 253 -7.25 -9.22 -11.68
CA ALA A 253 -8.08 -8.02 -11.69
C ALA A 253 -7.57 -6.98 -12.70
N GLU A 254 -6.25 -6.78 -12.77
CA GLU A 254 -5.61 -5.88 -13.72
C GLU A 254 -5.77 -6.37 -15.17
N LEU A 255 -5.49 -7.65 -15.45
CA LEU A 255 -5.72 -8.24 -16.78
C LEU A 255 -7.17 -8.09 -17.22
N ARG A 256 -8.11 -8.32 -16.31
CA ARG A 256 -9.54 -8.14 -16.60
C ARG A 256 -9.86 -6.69 -16.97
N ALA A 257 -9.27 -5.71 -16.29
CA ALA A 257 -9.45 -4.30 -16.61
C ALA A 257 -8.83 -3.93 -17.98
N LEU A 258 -7.63 -4.47 -18.26
CA LEU A 258 -6.95 -4.27 -19.55
C LEU A 258 -7.72 -4.90 -20.70
N CYS A 259 -8.23 -6.13 -20.54
CA CYS A 259 -9.08 -6.78 -21.53
C CYS A 259 -10.39 -6.01 -21.74
N ALA A 260 -11.03 -5.53 -20.66
CA ALA A 260 -12.23 -4.72 -20.72
C ALA A 260 -12.04 -3.45 -21.56
N ALA A 261 -10.86 -2.82 -21.43
CA ALA A 261 -10.51 -1.62 -22.22
C ALA A 261 -10.29 -1.92 -23.71
N GLN A 262 -10.02 -3.16 -24.09
CA GLN A 262 -9.86 -3.58 -25.49
C GLN A 262 -11.19 -3.98 -26.17
N VAL A 263 -12.26 -4.21 -25.39
CA VAL A 263 -13.56 -4.58 -25.95
C VAL A 263 -14.08 -3.41 -26.78
N PRO A 264 -14.37 -3.61 -28.09
CA PRO A 264 -14.86 -2.53 -28.93
C PRO A 264 -16.31 -2.13 -28.58
N GLY A 265 -16.72 -0.93 -29.01
CA GLY A 265 -18.07 -0.42 -28.79
C GLY A 265 -18.16 0.62 -27.68
N ASP A 266 -19.38 1.05 -27.38
CA ASP A 266 -19.68 2.08 -26.37
C ASP A 266 -19.80 1.48 -24.96
N THR A 267 -20.07 0.19 -24.89
CA THR A 267 -20.20 -0.59 -23.63
C THR A 267 -19.95 -2.07 -23.90
N HIS A 268 -19.78 -2.83 -22.82
CA HIS A 268 -19.63 -4.28 -22.93
C HIS A 268 -20.34 -5.00 -21.78
N ARG A 269 -20.58 -6.28 -21.99
CA ARG A 269 -21.08 -7.21 -20.96
C ARG A 269 -20.52 -8.60 -21.18
N ASN A 270 -20.72 -9.51 -20.20
CA ASN A 270 -20.33 -10.92 -20.25
C ASN A 270 -18.83 -11.13 -20.58
N LEU A 271 -17.96 -10.23 -20.11
CA LEU A 271 -16.52 -10.37 -20.27
C LEU A 271 -16.02 -11.59 -19.50
N GLN A 272 -15.42 -12.52 -20.22
CA GLN A 272 -14.68 -13.66 -19.67
C GLN A 272 -13.22 -13.54 -20.08
N VAL A 273 -12.31 -13.77 -19.14
CA VAL A 273 -10.87 -13.70 -19.34
C VAL A 273 -10.24 -15.01 -18.91
N TYR A 274 -9.44 -15.60 -19.77
CA TYR A 274 -8.70 -16.83 -19.54
C TYR A 274 -7.21 -16.53 -19.57
N SER A 275 -6.60 -16.43 -18.40
CA SER A 275 -5.19 -16.03 -18.24
C SER A 275 -4.27 -17.25 -18.06
N ARG A 276 -3.10 -17.20 -18.68
CA ARG A 276 -1.98 -18.13 -18.51
C ARG A 276 -0.76 -17.32 -18.09
N TYR A 277 0.03 -17.87 -17.18
CA TYR A 277 1.21 -17.21 -16.64
C TYR A 277 2.44 -18.05 -16.86
N ALA A 278 3.53 -17.40 -17.25
CA ALA A 278 4.86 -18.00 -17.45
C ALA A 278 5.93 -17.15 -16.77
N ASN A 279 7.11 -17.69 -16.59
CA ASN A 279 8.27 -17.01 -16.02
C ASN A 279 7.95 -16.32 -14.69
N GLN A 280 7.26 -17.04 -13.80
CA GLN A 280 6.87 -16.49 -12.52
C GLN A 280 8.06 -16.51 -11.56
N THR A 281 8.46 -15.31 -11.10
CA THR A 281 9.51 -15.15 -10.10
C THR A 281 9.01 -14.36 -8.90
N PHE A 282 9.76 -14.37 -7.79
CA PHE A 282 9.48 -13.60 -6.59
C PHE A 282 10.75 -13.18 -5.87
N LYS A 283 10.64 -12.15 -5.06
CA LYS A 283 11.67 -11.67 -4.12
C LYS A 283 11.03 -11.33 -2.78
N HIS A 284 11.76 -11.55 -1.68
CA HIS A 284 11.42 -10.98 -0.37
C HIS A 284 12.20 -9.69 -0.19
N ILE A 285 11.52 -8.57 -0.03
CA ILE A 285 12.14 -7.26 0.10
C ILE A 285 11.73 -6.56 1.39
N LEU A 286 12.56 -5.60 1.82
CA LEU A 286 12.24 -4.71 2.92
C LEU A 286 12.06 -3.28 2.41
N VAL A 287 10.93 -2.66 2.76
CA VAL A 287 10.64 -1.27 2.38
C VAL A 287 10.62 -0.35 3.60
N PRO A 288 11.16 0.88 3.47
CA PRO A 288 11.24 1.82 4.57
C PRO A 288 9.90 2.55 4.75
N VAL A 289 9.39 2.53 5.97
CA VAL A 289 8.16 3.23 6.32
C VAL A 289 8.36 3.99 7.63
N TRP A 290 7.98 5.26 7.66
CA TRP A 290 7.82 6.01 8.88
C TRP A 290 6.40 5.82 9.39
N LEU A 291 6.28 5.37 10.62
CA LEU A 291 5.02 5.12 11.31
C LEU A 291 4.85 6.10 12.46
N LEU A 292 3.73 6.79 12.47
CA LEU A 292 3.25 7.57 13.61
C LEU A 292 1.97 6.94 14.13
N THR A 293 1.98 6.58 15.40
CA THR A 293 0.78 6.10 16.10
C THR A 293 0.48 7.03 17.26
N PHE A 294 -0.76 7.51 17.37
CA PHE A 294 -1.21 8.37 18.45
C PHE A 294 -2.64 8.06 18.88
N ASN A 295 -2.92 8.28 20.15
CA ASN A 295 -4.26 8.11 20.71
C ASN A 295 -4.98 9.45 20.80
N TYR A 296 -6.23 9.48 20.40
CA TYR A 296 -7.12 10.63 20.54
C TYR A 296 -8.47 10.18 21.09
N GLY A 297 -8.77 10.53 22.36
CA GLY A 297 -9.88 9.93 23.10
C GLY A 297 -9.64 8.45 23.36
N ALA A 298 -10.61 7.63 23.03
CA ALA A 298 -10.51 6.16 23.14
C ALA A 298 -9.91 5.48 21.90
N ASP A 299 -9.75 6.20 20.79
CA ASP A 299 -9.34 5.65 19.50
C ASP A 299 -7.84 5.82 19.26
N SER A 300 -7.25 4.85 18.57
CA SER A 300 -5.88 4.91 18.06
C SER A 300 -5.88 5.25 16.57
N TYR A 301 -5.03 6.18 16.20
CA TYR A 301 -4.87 6.65 14.82
C TYR A 301 -3.45 6.38 14.34
N GLN A 302 -3.34 6.02 13.07
CA GLN A 302 -2.06 5.80 12.42
C GLN A 302 -1.90 6.74 11.22
N ALA A 303 -0.68 7.22 11.03
CA ALA A 303 -0.23 7.82 9.79
C ALA A 303 1.07 7.17 9.37
N VAL A 304 1.21 6.95 8.08
CA VAL A 304 2.37 6.28 7.47
C VAL A 304 2.97 7.17 6.39
N ILE A 305 4.27 7.16 6.28
CA ILE A 305 5.00 7.89 5.25
C ILE A 305 5.98 6.93 4.58
N ASN A 306 5.99 6.92 3.27
CA ASN A 306 6.99 6.20 2.50
C ASN A 306 8.37 6.77 2.79
N GLY A 307 9.27 5.96 3.37
CA GLY A 307 10.61 6.38 3.80
C GLY A 307 11.55 6.72 2.65
N TYR A 308 11.16 6.39 1.41
CA TYR A 308 11.91 6.70 0.20
C TYR A 308 11.35 7.92 -0.54
N THR A 309 10.03 7.93 -0.81
CA THR A 309 9.37 8.95 -1.65
C THR A 309 8.81 10.13 -0.84
N GLY A 310 8.56 9.97 0.46
CA GLY A 310 7.91 10.96 1.30
C GLY A 310 6.38 11.01 1.15
N ARG A 311 5.76 10.11 0.36
CA ARG A 311 4.29 10.04 0.28
C ARG A 311 3.70 9.73 1.64
N ILE A 312 2.60 10.41 1.98
CA ILE A 312 1.94 10.30 3.27
C ILE A 312 0.49 9.86 3.13
N ALA A 313 0.09 8.93 3.97
CA ALA A 313 -1.29 8.53 4.18
C ALA A 313 -1.57 8.41 5.67
N GLY A 314 -2.80 8.71 6.10
CA GLY A 314 -3.10 8.65 7.52
C GLY A 314 -4.59 8.77 7.80
N ARG A 315 -4.98 8.29 8.97
CA ARG A 315 -6.29 8.50 9.56
C ARG A 315 -6.19 9.59 10.63
N TYR A 316 -7.20 10.41 10.75
CA TYR A 316 -7.27 11.47 11.76
C TYR A 316 -8.67 11.59 12.33
N PRO A 317 -8.80 11.95 13.62
CA PRO A 317 -10.11 12.21 14.22
C PRO A 317 -10.74 13.44 13.57
N LYS A 318 -12.05 13.40 13.41
CA LYS A 318 -12.83 14.55 12.90
C LYS A 318 -13.42 15.33 14.07
N SER A 319 -13.27 16.65 14.03
CA SER A 319 -13.88 17.56 15.02
C SER A 319 -15.37 17.74 14.69
N TRP A 320 -16.25 17.21 15.54
CA TRP A 320 -17.70 17.36 15.40
C TRP A 320 -18.14 18.84 15.43
N ILE A 321 -17.44 19.70 16.19
CA ILE A 321 -17.70 21.13 16.25
C ILE A 321 -17.48 21.80 14.89
N LYS A 322 -16.38 21.47 14.21
CA LYS A 322 -16.09 21.99 12.87
C LYS A 322 -17.07 21.47 11.82
N ILE A 323 -17.51 20.22 11.95
CA ILE A 323 -18.54 19.65 11.07
C ILE A 323 -19.85 20.37 11.27
N LEU A 324 -20.29 20.56 12.52
CA LEU A 324 -21.53 21.29 12.84
C LEU A 324 -21.48 22.71 12.28
N PHE A 325 -20.37 23.43 12.51
CA PHE A 325 -20.20 24.79 11.98
C PHE A 325 -20.30 24.82 10.44
N PHE A 326 -19.68 23.86 9.76
CA PHE A 326 -19.71 23.74 8.30
C PHE A 326 -21.14 23.48 7.78
N VAL A 327 -21.87 22.57 8.44
CA VAL A 327 -23.28 22.28 8.10
C VAL A 327 -24.16 23.51 8.29
N LEU A 328 -23.98 24.24 9.40
CA LEU A 328 -24.74 25.48 9.65
C LEU A 328 -24.44 26.57 8.61
N MET A 329 -23.19 26.69 8.20
CA MET A 329 -22.75 27.60 7.13
C MET A 329 -23.41 27.28 5.79
N ILE A 330 -23.47 26.00 5.42
CA ILE A 330 -24.17 25.58 4.19
C ILE A 330 -25.67 25.86 4.29
N ALA A 331 -26.29 25.52 5.42
CA ALA A 331 -27.72 25.78 5.62
C ALA A 331 -28.05 27.29 5.52
N ALA A 332 -27.22 28.15 6.10
CA ALA A 332 -27.34 29.60 5.99
C ALA A 332 -27.18 30.08 4.53
N ALA A 333 -26.17 29.54 3.80
CA ALA A 333 -25.94 29.91 2.39
C ALA A 333 -27.15 29.51 1.50
N VAL A 334 -27.68 28.30 1.71
CA VAL A 334 -28.88 27.82 1.00
C VAL A 334 -30.11 28.67 1.35
N GLY A 335 -30.31 29.00 2.62
CA GLY A 335 -31.42 29.86 3.07
C GLY A 335 -31.35 31.26 2.45
N ILE A 336 -30.15 31.86 2.39
CA ILE A 336 -29.93 33.16 1.72
C ILE A 336 -30.19 33.04 0.21
N GLY A 337 -29.71 31.96 -0.43
CA GLY A 337 -30.00 31.70 -1.84
C GLY A 337 -31.48 31.59 -2.15
N PHE A 338 -32.24 30.87 -1.32
CA PHE A 338 -33.69 30.77 -1.44
C PHE A 338 -34.40 32.14 -1.23
N ALA A 339 -33.92 32.95 -0.28
CA ALA A 339 -34.48 34.27 -0.02
C ALA A 339 -34.23 35.29 -1.16
N LEU A 340 -33.10 35.16 -1.84
CA LEU A 340 -32.71 36.07 -2.94
C LEU A 340 -33.26 35.64 -4.31
N PHE A 341 -33.35 34.33 -4.60
CA PHE A 341 -33.71 33.80 -5.91
C PHE A 341 -35.04 33.02 -5.93
N GLY A 342 -35.69 32.80 -4.80
CA GLY A 342 -36.94 32.05 -4.66
C GLY A 342 -38.22 32.92 -4.85
N ARG A 343 -38.14 34.05 -5.59
CA ARG A 343 -39.29 34.83 -6.03
C ARG A 343 -39.62 34.59 -7.47
#